data_8b68430bb4b28aad5d3af9ead9aaee14
#
_entry.id   8b68430bb4b28aad5d3af9ead9aaee14
#
_cell.length_a   1.000
_cell.length_b   1.000
_cell.length_c   1.000
_cell.angle_alpha   90.00
_cell.angle_beta   90.00
_cell.angle_gamma   90.00
#
_symmetry.space_group_name_H-M   'P 1'
#
loop_
_entity.id
_entity.type
_entity.pdbx_description
1 polymer ?
#
loop_
_entity_poly.entity_id
_entity_poly.type
_entity_poly.pdbx_seq_one_letter_code
_entity_poly.pdbx_strand_id
1 'polypeptide(L)'
;MELDGTVNLVTGGASGIGRATALELARRGARAVAIADVNETRLAETATELEALGAAALPVRCDVSRDEDVDRLRDTVLETFGRVDVVMNNAGVVLLGPADTLTMAEWDWILQINLYGVIRGVRAFVPQLRRQQRGWLVNTASVAGLYAHAWDVIPYITAKFGVAGLTEALALYLRPLGIGVSLLCPGRVETNMADTARVGGTPDIGQWLQAMPLEEPVAPEVPGRLVCDAIEHDRFLILTHPDAVRPRIAERGNDPDAFVRHQIERLPTPPNLP
;
A
#
# COMPACT_ATOMS: atom_id res chain seq x y z
N MET A 1 -8.26 4.80 -17.64
CA MET A 1 -7.78 3.68 -18.52
C MET A 1 -8.77 2.54 -18.37
N GLU A 2 -9.23 1.90 -19.44
CA GLU A 2 -10.04 0.68 -19.34
C GLU A 2 -9.23 -0.48 -18.78
N LEU A 3 -9.85 -1.32 -17.97
CA LEU A 3 -9.22 -2.47 -17.32
C LEU A 3 -9.41 -3.78 -18.08
N ASP A 4 -10.37 -3.82 -19.00
CA ASP A 4 -10.60 -4.99 -19.85
C ASP A 4 -9.37 -5.34 -20.69
N GLY A 5 -9.02 -6.61 -20.75
CA GLY A 5 -7.87 -7.14 -21.50
C GLY A 5 -6.49 -6.75 -20.93
N THR A 6 -6.40 -6.08 -19.77
CA THR A 6 -5.13 -5.66 -19.16
C THR A 6 -4.36 -6.81 -18.52
N VAL A 7 -3.05 -6.60 -18.39
CA VAL A 7 -2.13 -7.43 -17.58
C VAL A 7 -1.70 -6.63 -16.38
N ASN A 8 -1.96 -7.14 -15.20
CA ASN A 8 -1.80 -6.39 -13.96
C ASN A 8 -0.85 -7.12 -12.99
N LEU A 9 -0.18 -6.35 -12.14
CA LEU A 9 0.66 -6.85 -11.05
C LEU A 9 0.24 -6.23 -9.74
N VAL A 10 0.09 -7.05 -8.70
CA VAL A 10 -0.19 -6.61 -7.33
C VAL A 10 0.79 -7.26 -6.36
N THR A 11 1.59 -6.46 -5.65
CA THR A 11 2.42 -6.94 -4.52
C THR A 11 1.61 -6.97 -3.23
N GLY A 12 1.89 -7.93 -2.33
CA GLY A 12 1.01 -8.23 -1.20
C GLY A 12 -0.34 -8.77 -1.68
N GLY A 13 -0.34 -9.48 -2.82
CA GLY A 13 -1.55 -9.95 -3.51
C GLY A 13 -2.20 -11.19 -2.91
N ALA A 14 -1.60 -11.80 -1.91
CA ALA A 14 -2.12 -13.00 -1.27
C ALA A 14 -3.18 -12.74 -0.19
N SER A 15 -3.40 -11.48 0.21
CA SER A 15 -4.34 -11.17 1.29
C SER A 15 -4.82 -9.72 1.28
N GLY A 16 -5.81 -9.42 2.12
CA GLY A 16 -6.27 -8.07 2.41
C GLY A 16 -6.58 -7.24 1.17
N ILE A 17 -6.11 -5.99 1.17
CA ILE A 17 -6.34 -5.02 0.09
C ILE A 17 -5.76 -5.51 -1.25
N GLY A 18 -4.56 -6.10 -1.23
CA GLY A 18 -3.91 -6.58 -2.45
C GLY A 18 -4.71 -7.69 -3.14
N ARG A 19 -5.13 -8.73 -2.37
CA ARG A 19 -6.00 -9.79 -2.88
C ARG A 19 -7.31 -9.22 -3.40
N ALA A 20 -7.98 -8.38 -2.63
CA ALA A 20 -9.26 -7.81 -3.03
C ALA A 20 -9.14 -6.97 -4.32
N THR A 21 -8.04 -6.21 -4.47
CA THR A 21 -7.77 -5.47 -5.72
C THR A 21 -7.49 -6.41 -6.89
N ALA A 22 -6.71 -7.48 -6.68
CA ALA A 22 -6.43 -8.46 -7.73
C ALA A 22 -7.72 -9.12 -8.26
N LEU A 23 -8.61 -9.51 -7.35
CA LEU A 23 -9.91 -10.09 -7.71
C LEU A 23 -10.83 -9.08 -8.40
N GLU A 24 -10.81 -7.81 -7.98
CA GLU A 24 -11.61 -6.77 -8.63
C GLU A 24 -11.11 -6.46 -10.04
N LEU A 25 -9.78 -6.43 -10.26
CA LEU A 25 -9.19 -6.33 -11.60
C LEU A 25 -9.68 -7.46 -12.51
N ALA A 26 -9.71 -8.70 -12.02
CA ALA A 26 -10.22 -9.84 -12.77
C ALA A 26 -11.73 -9.68 -13.09
N ARG A 27 -12.55 -9.24 -12.13
CA ARG A 27 -13.99 -8.96 -12.36
C ARG A 27 -14.24 -7.87 -13.41
N ARG A 28 -13.27 -6.94 -13.57
CA ARG A 28 -13.33 -5.89 -14.62
C ARG A 28 -12.70 -6.31 -15.94
N GLY A 29 -12.56 -7.60 -16.17
CA GLY A 29 -12.12 -8.14 -17.46
C GLY A 29 -10.61 -8.15 -17.68
N ALA A 30 -9.80 -7.99 -16.63
CA ALA A 30 -8.35 -8.15 -16.78
C ALA A 30 -8.03 -9.52 -17.39
N ARG A 31 -7.19 -9.53 -18.43
CA ARG A 31 -6.73 -10.76 -19.09
C ARG A 31 -5.85 -11.61 -18.18
N ALA A 32 -5.01 -10.93 -17.38
CA ALA A 32 -4.08 -11.61 -16.49
C ALA A 32 -3.78 -10.74 -15.25
N VAL A 33 -3.58 -11.42 -14.11
CA VAL A 33 -3.15 -10.79 -12.87
C VAL A 33 -1.98 -11.58 -12.28
N ALA A 34 -0.80 -10.96 -12.25
CA ALA A 34 0.32 -11.43 -11.46
C ALA A 34 0.12 -10.98 -10.01
N ILE A 35 0.28 -11.89 -9.07
CA ILE A 35 0.21 -11.63 -7.64
C ILE A 35 1.53 -12.03 -6.99
N ALA A 36 2.11 -11.14 -6.20
CA ALA A 36 3.39 -11.36 -5.55
C ALA A 36 3.25 -11.24 -4.02
N ASP A 37 3.75 -12.21 -3.29
CA ASP A 37 3.70 -12.26 -1.82
C ASP A 37 4.79 -13.21 -1.29
N VAL A 38 5.06 -13.16 0.00
CA VAL A 38 5.93 -14.14 0.68
C VAL A 38 5.18 -15.41 1.10
N ASN A 39 3.86 -15.36 1.17
CA ASN A 39 3.00 -16.48 1.59
C ASN A 39 2.51 -17.28 0.39
N GLU A 40 3.24 -18.36 0.08
CA GLU A 40 2.97 -19.23 -1.08
C GLU A 40 1.61 -19.92 -1.01
N THR A 41 1.15 -20.32 0.17
CA THR A 41 -0.14 -20.98 0.33
C THR A 41 -1.28 -20.05 -0.06
N ARG A 42 -1.31 -18.83 0.50
CA ARG A 42 -2.33 -17.82 0.17
C ARG A 42 -2.21 -17.33 -1.29
N LEU A 43 -1.01 -17.32 -1.86
CA LEU A 43 -0.84 -17.04 -3.30
C LEU A 43 -1.57 -18.06 -4.15
N ALA A 44 -1.42 -19.36 -3.85
CA ALA A 44 -2.08 -20.44 -4.61
C ALA A 44 -3.63 -20.36 -4.47
N GLU A 45 -4.12 -20.05 -3.27
CA GLU A 45 -5.55 -19.83 -3.04
C GLU A 45 -6.08 -18.65 -3.88
N THR A 46 -5.40 -17.50 -3.84
CA THR A 46 -5.80 -16.32 -4.62
C THR A 46 -5.69 -16.57 -6.13
N ALA A 47 -4.68 -17.33 -6.58
CA ALA A 47 -4.55 -17.69 -8.00
C ALA A 47 -5.75 -18.51 -8.47
N THR A 48 -6.19 -19.50 -7.70
CA THR A 48 -7.39 -20.31 -8.00
C THR A 48 -8.65 -19.43 -8.12
N GLU A 49 -8.79 -18.43 -7.26
CA GLU A 49 -9.93 -17.49 -7.33
C GLU A 49 -9.86 -16.59 -8.56
N LEU A 50 -8.66 -16.12 -8.96
CA LEU A 50 -8.47 -15.34 -10.19
C LEU A 50 -8.83 -16.15 -11.44
N GLU A 51 -8.42 -17.42 -11.49
CA GLU A 51 -8.75 -18.34 -12.59
C GLU A 51 -10.26 -18.61 -12.66
N ALA A 52 -10.94 -18.76 -11.51
CA ALA A 52 -12.38 -18.91 -11.45
C ALA A 52 -13.14 -17.67 -11.97
N LEU A 53 -12.52 -16.49 -11.93
CA LEU A 53 -13.03 -15.25 -12.53
C LEU A 53 -12.65 -15.08 -14.01
N GLY A 54 -11.91 -16.04 -14.59
CA GLY A 54 -11.53 -16.03 -16.01
C GLY A 54 -10.22 -15.30 -16.33
N ALA A 55 -9.52 -14.77 -15.34
CA ALA A 55 -8.21 -14.14 -15.53
C ALA A 55 -7.08 -15.17 -15.45
N ALA A 56 -6.06 -15.07 -16.31
CA ALA A 56 -4.84 -15.86 -16.14
C ALA A 56 -4.11 -15.40 -14.87
N ALA A 57 -3.87 -16.32 -13.93
CA ALA A 57 -3.17 -16.02 -12.69
C ALA A 57 -1.68 -16.36 -12.78
N LEU A 58 -0.82 -15.49 -12.25
CA LEU A 58 0.61 -15.74 -12.10
C LEU A 58 1.03 -15.49 -10.65
N PRO A 59 0.96 -16.51 -9.78
CA PRO A 59 1.47 -16.39 -8.42
C PRO A 59 3.00 -16.43 -8.41
N VAL A 60 3.64 -15.44 -7.79
CA VAL A 60 5.11 -15.34 -7.68
C VAL A 60 5.49 -15.09 -6.22
N ARG A 61 6.30 -16.00 -5.64
CA ARG A 61 6.89 -15.74 -4.34
C ARG A 61 7.91 -14.60 -4.46
N CYS A 62 7.70 -13.53 -3.71
CA CYS A 62 8.55 -12.33 -3.76
C CYS A 62 8.57 -11.63 -2.40
N ASP A 63 9.78 -11.44 -1.87
CA ASP A 63 10.04 -10.53 -0.76
C ASP A 63 10.44 -9.17 -1.32
N VAL A 64 9.55 -8.18 -1.19
CA VAL A 64 9.77 -6.82 -1.72
C VAL A 64 10.93 -6.09 -1.03
N SER A 65 11.45 -6.61 0.08
CA SER A 65 12.64 -6.06 0.75
C SER A 65 13.95 -6.44 0.04
N ARG A 66 13.90 -7.33 -0.98
CA ARG A 66 15.07 -7.86 -1.70
C ARG A 66 15.05 -7.43 -3.16
N ASP A 67 16.14 -6.82 -3.62
CA ASP A 67 16.27 -6.35 -5.01
C ASP A 67 16.14 -7.50 -6.01
N GLU A 68 16.79 -8.64 -5.71
CA GLU A 68 16.80 -9.81 -6.61
C GLU A 68 15.41 -10.42 -6.78
N ASP A 69 14.58 -10.40 -5.73
CA ASP A 69 13.21 -10.93 -5.79
C ASP A 69 12.32 -10.06 -6.66
N VAL A 70 12.45 -8.72 -6.54
CA VAL A 70 11.66 -7.78 -7.36
C VAL A 70 12.12 -7.78 -8.81
N ASP A 71 13.43 -7.90 -9.07
CA ASP A 71 13.95 -8.04 -10.44
C ASP A 71 13.48 -9.34 -11.08
N ARG A 72 13.53 -10.49 -10.36
CA ARG A 72 12.97 -11.76 -10.81
C ARG A 72 11.46 -11.68 -11.06
N LEU A 73 10.69 -11.00 -10.18
CA LEU A 73 9.26 -10.78 -10.38
C LEU A 73 8.99 -10.05 -11.70
N ARG A 74 9.73 -8.96 -11.97
CA ARG A 74 9.63 -8.22 -13.24
C ARG A 74 9.86 -9.13 -14.43
N ASP A 75 10.97 -9.88 -14.42
CA ASP A 75 11.36 -10.74 -15.53
C ASP A 75 10.32 -11.82 -15.76
N THR A 76 9.86 -12.50 -14.69
CA THR A 76 8.81 -13.51 -14.77
C THR A 76 7.51 -12.97 -15.38
N VAL A 77 7.05 -11.77 -14.97
CA VAL A 77 5.83 -11.14 -15.51
C VAL A 77 6.01 -10.83 -16.99
N LEU A 78 7.15 -10.25 -17.37
CA LEU A 78 7.41 -9.86 -18.77
C LEU A 78 7.67 -11.04 -19.68
N GLU A 79 8.33 -12.09 -19.22
CA GLU A 79 8.51 -13.35 -19.97
C GLU A 79 7.19 -14.07 -20.20
N THR A 80 6.29 -14.08 -19.18
CA THR A 80 5.00 -14.76 -19.27
C THR A 80 3.99 -14.01 -20.15
N PHE A 81 3.89 -12.70 -19.99
CA PHE A 81 2.80 -11.92 -20.59
C PHE A 81 3.26 -10.90 -21.65
N GLY A 82 4.56 -10.62 -21.75
CA GLY A 82 5.14 -9.64 -22.68
C GLY A 82 4.93 -8.18 -22.31
N ARG A 83 4.06 -7.90 -21.31
CA ARG A 83 3.66 -6.54 -20.90
C ARG A 83 3.16 -6.51 -19.47
N VAL A 84 3.02 -5.31 -18.94
CA VAL A 84 2.26 -5.01 -17.72
C VAL A 84 1.55 -3.66 -17.91
N ASP A 85 0.27 -3.60 -17.57
CA ASP A 85 -0.55 -2.39 -17.74
C ASP A 85 -0.79 -1.66 -16.42
N VAL A 86 -1.03 -2.39 -15.33
CA VAL A 86 -1.18 -1.83 -13.99
C VAL A 86 -0.16 -2.47 -13.07
N VAL A 87 0.56 -1.65 -12.32
CA VAL A 87 1.47 -2.08 -11.25
C VAL A 87 0.98 -1.49 -9.94
N MET A 88 0.61 -2.33 -8.99
CA MET A 88 0.23 -1.93 -7.64
C MET A 88 1.28 -2.37 -6.64
N ASN A 89 2.04 -1.40 -6.12
CA ASN A 89 2.93 -1.58 -4.99
C ASN A 89 2.12 -1.47 -3.70
N ASN A 90 1.72 -2.63 -3.14
CA ASN A 90 0.80 -2.68 -2.01
C ASN A 90 1.37 -3.43 -0.80
N ALA A 91 2.33 -4.31 -0.97
CA ALA A 91 2.95 -5.04 0.14
C ALA A 91 3.36 -4.09 1.28
N GLY A 92 3.03 -4.47 2.52
CA GLY A 92 3.35 -3.65 3.68
C GLY A 92 3.07 -4.37 4.98
N VAL A 93 3.75 -3.91 6.03
CA VAL A 93 3.69 -4.42 7.40
C VAL A 93 3.56 -3.27 8.39
N VAL A 94 3.27 -3.58 9.65
CA VAL A 94 3.21 -2.59 10.73
C VAL A 94 4.23 -2.92 11.82
N LEU A 95 4.87 -1.88 12.35
CA LEU A 95 5.71 -1.92 13.53
C LEU A 95 5.18 -0.91 14.53
N LEU A 96 4.98 -1.38 15.75
CA LEU A 96 4.50 -0.62 16.89
C LEU A 96 5.62 -0.47 17.92
N GLY A 97 5.71 0.71 18.49
CA GLY A 97 6.66 0.99 19.57
C GLY A 97 7.04 2.47 19.62
N PRO A 98 7.39 2.99 20.81
CA PRO A 98 7.98 4.31 20.96
C PRO A 98 9.30 4.43 20.20
N ALA A 99 9.52 5.56 19.54
CA ALA A 99 10.66 5.72 18.63
C ALA A 99 12.03 5.56 19.29
N ASP A 100 12.13 5.91 20.56
CA ASP A 100 13.34 5.85 21.38
C ASP A 100 13.65 4.45 21.93
N THR A 101 12.70 3.51 21.85
CA THR A 101 12.89 2.12 22.29
C THR A 101 13.14 1.15 21.13
N LEU A 102 12.85 1.58 19.91
CA LEU A 102 13.03 0.75 18.72
C LEU A 102 14.49 0.71 18.27
N THR A 103 14.98 -0.48 17.98
CA THR A 103 16.32 -0.70 17.43
C THR A 103 16.41 -0.24 15.97
N MET A 104 17.61 0.10 15.49
CA MET A 104 17.83 0.40 14.06
C MET A 104 17.46 -0.77 13.15
N ALA A 105 17.62 -2.02 13.60
CA ALA A 105 17.22 -3.20 12.84
C ALA A 105 15.70 -3.28 12.63
N GLU A 106 14.90 -2.86 13.61
CA GLU A 106 13.44 -2.77 13.47
C GLU A 106 13.03 -1.63 12.56
N TRP A 107 13.70 -0.47 12.64
CA TRP A 107 13.53 0.62 11.70
C TRP A 107 13.87 0.18 10.26
N ASP A 108 15.01 -0.47 10.06
CA ASP A 108 15.41 -0.98 8.74
C ASP A 108 14.41 -1.97 8.20
N TRP A 109 13.92 -2.91 9.04
CA TRP A 109 12.94 -3.91 8.62
C TRP A 109 11.67 -3.26 8.03
N ILE A 110 11.06 -2.30 8.73
CA ILE A 110 9.82 -1.68 8.23
C ILE A 110 10.05 -0.78 7.02
N LEU A 111 11.16 -0.03 7.00
CA LEU A 111 11.51 0.84 5.87
C LEU A 111 11.83 0.03 4.62
N GLN A 112 12.55 -1.09 4.75
CA GLN A 112 12.88 -1.97 3.63
C GLN A 112 11.65 -2.55 2.94
N ILE A 113 10.58 -2.83 3.70
CA ILE A 113 9.32 -3.34 3.14
C ILE A 113 8.44 -2.19 2.67
N ASN A 114 8.09 -1.26 3.56
CA ASN A 114 7.01 -0.29 3.31
C ASN A 114 7.41 0.88 2.41
N LEU A 115 8.69 1.25 2.36
CA LEU A 115 9.19 2.35 1.54
C LEU A 115 10.09 1.84 0.41
N TYR A 116 11.17 1.17 0.73
CA TYR A 116 12.10 0.67 -0.29
C TYR A 116 11.47 -0.40 -1.17
N GLY A 117 10.53 -1.22 -0.67
CA GLY A 117 9.75 -2.14 -1.49
C GLY A 117 8.97 -1.44 -2.60
N VAL A 118 8.34 -0.30 -2.27
CA VAL A 118 7.67 0.56 -3.28
C VAL A 118 8.69 1.14 -4.26
N ILE A 119 9.83 1.65 -3.78
CA ILE A 119 10.91 2.19 -4.63
C ILE A 119 11.44 1.11 -5.59
N ARG A 120 11.65 -0.14 -5.11
CA ARG A 120 12.07 -1.27 -5.95
C ARG A 120 11.05 -1.58 -7.04
N GLY A 121 9.76 -1.61 -6.70
CA GLY A 121 8.68 -1.79 -7.67
C GLY A 121 8.66 -0.68 -8.73
N VAL A 122 8.81 0.57 -8.32
CA VAL A 122 8.96 1.72 -9.24
C VAL A 122 10.17 1.53 -10.16
N ARG A 123 11.35 1.22 -9.60
CA ARG A 123 12.58 0.99 -10.36
C ARG A 123 12.43 -0.15 -11.38
N ALA A 124 11.79 -1.22 -10.99
CA ALA A 124 11.64 -2.41 -11.82
C ALA A 124 10.64 -2.21 -12.98
N PHE A 125 9.51 -1.56 -12.74
CA PHE A 125 8.39 -1.55 -13.67
C PHE A 125 8.17 -0.23 -14.43
N VAL A 126 8.54 0.93 -13.87
CA VAL A 126 8.40 2.22 -14.58
C VAL A 126 9.12 2.25 -15.93
N PRO A 127 10.34 1.68 -16.09
CA PRO A 127 10.97 1.62 -17.41
C PRO A 127 10.12 0.88 -18.44
N GLN A 128 9.39 -0.17 -18.06
CA GLN A 128 8.50 -0.91 -18.95
C GLN A 128 7.25 -0.08 -19.30
N LEU A 129 6.60 0.54 -18.33
CA LEU A 129 5.45 1.42 -18.58
C LEU A 129 5.83 2.57 -19.54
N ARG A 130 7.01 3.15 -19.35
CA ARG A 130 7.54 4.19 -20.24
C ARG A 130 7.80 3.69 -21.66
N ARG A 131 8.35 2.49 -21.83
CA ARG A 131 8.52 1.89 -23.17
C ARG A 131 7.18 1.67 -23.87
N GLN A 132 6.15 1.30 -23.11
CA GLN A 132 4.80 1.12 -23.62
C GLN A 132 4.06 2.44 -23.88
N GLN A 133 4.55 3.56 -23.33
CA GLN A 133 3.87 4.87 -23.32
C GLN A 133 2.42 4.77 -22.83
N ARG A 134 2.14 3.79 -22.00
CA ARG A 134 0.82 3.46 -21.45
C ARG A 134 0.98 2.66 -20.17
N GLY A 135 0.05 2.85 -19.25
CA GLY A 135 -0.10 2.04 -18.05
C GLY A 135 -0.45 2.87 -16.85
N TRP A 136 -0.49 2.19 -15.70
CA TRP A 136 -0.89 2.80 -14.43
C TRP A 136 -0.05 2.29 -13.28
N LEU A 137 0.39 3.21 -12.43
CA LEU A 137 1.10 2.91 -11.20
C LEU A 137 0.22 3.27 -10.00
N VAL A 138 -0.02 2.31 -9.11
CA VAL A 138 -0.72 2.53 -7.84
C VAL A 138 0.25 2.24 -6.71
N ASN A 139 0.43 3.19 -5.80
CA ASN A 139 1.21 2.97 -4.58
C ASN A 139 0.31 3.06 -3.35
N THR A 140 0.39 2.06 -2.47
CA THR A 140 -0.38 2.01 -1.23
C THR A 140 0.41 2.67 -0.10
N ALA A 141 0.01 3.91 0.25
CA ALA A 141 0.42 4.56 1.47
C ALA A 141 -0.51 4.17 2.64
N SER A 142 -1.11 5.13 3.28
CA SER A 142 -2.10 5.06 4.37
C SER A 142 -2.60 6.47 4.64
N VAL A 143 -3.66 6.64 5.40
CA VAL A 143 -3.97 7.93 6.05
C VAL A 143 -2.77 8.43 6.88
N ALA A 144 -1.97 7.50 7.42
CA ALA A 144 -0.69 7.76 8.09
C ALA A 144 0.38 8.41 7.19
N GLY A 145 0.19 8.43 5.88
CA GLY A 145 1.04 9.15 4.93
C GLY A 145 0.57 10.57 4.63
N LEU A 146 -0.59 10.96 5.15
CA LEU A 146 -1.19 12.29 4.95
C LEU A 146 -1.11 13.16 6.20
N TYR A 147 -1.20 12.55 7.37
CA TYR A 147 -1.03 13.19 8.68
C TYR A 147 -0.63 12.17 9.76
N ALA A 148 0.10 12.63 10.76
CA ALA A 148 0.40 11.81 11.94
C ALA A 148 -0.84 11.72 12.84
N HIS A 149 -1.17 10.51 13.28
CA HIS A 149 -2.37 10.24 14.07
C HIS A 149 -2.11 9.36 15.30
N ALA A 150 -0.85 8.96 15.52
CA ALA A 150 -0.44 8.11 16.62
C ALA A 150 1.05 8.29 16.91
N TRP A 151 1.46 8.09 18.14
CA TRP A 151 2.88 8.20 18.55
C TRP A 151 3.59 6.83 18.61
N ASP A 152 2.86 5.74 18.58
CA ASP A 152 3.38 4.37 18.71
C ASP A 152 3.63 3.65 17.37
N VAL A 153 3.41 4.33 16.24
CA VAL A 153 3.64 3.83 14.88
C VAL A 153 4.54 4.76 14.06
N ILE A 154 5.47 5.46 14.72
CA ILE A 154 6.32 6.47 14.06
C ILE A 154 7.07 5.93 12.84
N PRO A 155 7.72 4.73 12.86
CA PRO A 155 8.39 4.20 11.67
C PRO A 155 7.44 3.91 10.52
N TYR A 156 6.21 3.46 10.83
CA TYR A 156 5.18 3.24 9.83
C TYR A 156 4.73 4.57 9.19
N ILE A 157 4.45 5.58 10.02
CA ILE A 157 4.12 6.95 9.56
C ILE A 157 5.24 7.48 8.66
N THR A 158 6.50 7.37 9.09
CA THR A 158 7.67 7.80 8.32
C THR A 158 7.70 7.15 6.93
N ALA A 159 7.55 5.81 6.87
CA ALA A 159 7.50 5.09 5.61
C ALA A 159 6.35 5.55 4.71
N LYS A 160 5.14 5.73 5.28
CA LYS A 160 3.94 6.08 4.51
C LYS A 160 3.93 7.54 4.02
N PHE A 161 4.52 8.48 4.77
CA PHE A 161 4.82 9.82 4.25
C PHE A 161 5.82 9.77 3.10
N GLY A 162 6.86 8.95 3.21
CA GLY A 162 7.82 8.72 2.12
C GLY A 162 7.13 8.21 0.84
N VAL A 163 6.22 7.24 0.96
CA VAL A 163 5.44 6.72 -0.17
C VAL A 163 4.52 7.79 -0.75
N ALA A 164 3.87 8.60 0.08
CA ALA A 164 2.98 9.66 -0.39
C ALA A 164 3.75 10.71 -1.22
N GLY A 165 4.86 11.24 -0.69
CA GLY A 165 5.71 12.20 -1.39
C GLY A 165 6.34 11.62 -2.67
N LEU A 166 6.82 10.37 -2.61
CA LEU A 166 7.32 9.65 -3.80
C LEU A 166 6.23 9.56 -4.88
N THR A 167 5.01 9.19 -4.51
CA THR A 167 3.92 8.98 -5.47
C THR A 167 3.45 10.29 -6.10
N GLU A 168 3.40 11.38 -5.32
CA GLU A 168 3.10 12.70 -5.83
C GLU A 168 4.17 13.17 -6.85
N ALA A 169 5.45 13.02 -6.52
CA ALA A 169 6.53 13.34 -7.45
C ALA A 169 6.49 12.47 -8.72
N LEU A 170 6.17 11.18 -8.59
CA LEU A 170 5.97 10.28 -9.74
C LEU A 170 4.79 10.69 -10.61
N ALA A 171 3.72 11.22 -10.04
CA ALA A 171 2.59 11.73 -10.82
C ALA A 171 3.00 12.93 -11.69
N LEU A 172 3.79 13.87 -11.14
CA LEU A 172 4.34 14.99 -11.90
C LEU A 172 5.26 14.52 -13.04
N TYR A 173 6.01 13.44 -12.83
CA TYR A 173 6.94 12.89 -13.80
C TYR A 173 6.27 12.03 -14.88
N LEU A 174 5.33 11.16 -14.52
CA LEU A 174 4.83 10.10 -15.40
C LEU A 174 3.54 10.48 -16.14
N ARG A 175 2.65 11.28 -15.54
CA ARG A 175 1.39 11.67 -16.20
C ARG A 175 1.60 12.44 -17.52
N PRO A 176 2.58 13.37 -17.63
CA PRO A 176 2.89 13.98 -18.92
C PRO A 176 3.38 13.01 -19.99
N LEU A 177 3.82 11.80 -19.57
CA LEU A 177 4.26 10.72 -20.46
C LEU A 177 3.15 9.70 -20.79
N GLY A 178 1.89 9.99 -20.44
CA GLY A 178 0.73 9.12 -20.69
C GLY A 178 0.60 7.95 -19.71
N ILE A 179 1.30 7.98 -18.57
CA ILE A 179 1.25 6.94 -17.54
C ILE A 179 0.50 7.47 -16.32
N GLY A 180 -0.63 6.83 -15.98
CA GLY A 180 -1.42 7.21 -14.82
C GLY A 180 -0.70 6.86 -13.49
N VAL A 181 -0.97 7.65 -12.45
CA VAL A 181 -0.42 7.43 -11.12
C VAL A 181 -1.51 7.69 -10.09
N SER A 182 -1.70 6.75 -9.17
CA SER A 182 -2.63 6.88 -8.04
C SER A 182 -1.94 6.57 -6.71
N LEU A 183 -2.33 7.31 -5.69
CA LEU A 183 -1.95 7.15 -4.30
C LEU A 183 -3.14 6.61 -3.51
N LEU A 184 -3.07 5.35 -3.08
CA LEU A 184 -4.06 4.76 -2.18
C LEU A 184 -3.69 5.07 -0.73
N CYS A 185 -4.59 5.72 -0.01
CA CYS A 185 -4.45 6.04 1.42
C CYS A 185 -5.60 5.41 2.21
N PRO A 186 -5.49 4.11 2.55
CA PRO A 186 -6.50 3.47 3.37
C PRO A 186 -6.48 4.03 4.79
N GLY A 187 -7.68 4.16 5.39
CA GLY A 187 -7.87 4.21 6.83
C GLY A 187 -7.93 2.78 7.38
N ARG A 188 -8.81 2.52 8.33
CA ARG A 188 -8.99 1.18 8.89
C ARG A 188 -9.67 0.25 7.89
N VAL A 189 -9.03 -0.86 7.55
CA VAL A 189 -9.53 -1.91 6.66
C VAL A 189 -9.41 -3.25 7.38
N GLU A 190 -10.43 -4.10 7.28
CA GLU A 190 -10.41 -5.46 7.83
C GLU A 190 -9.42 -6.33 7.06
N THR A 191 -8.20 -6.42 7.57
CA THR A 191 -7.12 -7.19 6.94
C THR A 191 -6.38 -8.01 7.98
N ASN A 192 -5.60 -8.98 7.50
CA ASN A 192 -4.68 -9.75 8.33
C ASN A 192 -3.37 -9.00 8.67
N MET A 193 -3.32 -7.68 8.55
CA MET A 193 -2.11 -6.89 8.86
C MET A 193 -1.68 -7.06 10.32
N ALA A 194 -2.64 -7.29 11.22
CA ALA A 194 -2.35 -7.59 12.62
C ALA A 194 -1.56 -8.90 12.80
N ASP A 195 -1.74 -9.90 11.92
CA ASP A 195 -1.02 -11.19 12.00
C ASP A 195 0.48 -11.02 11.74
N THR A 196 0.87 -9.96 11.03
CA THR A 196 2.26 -9.64 10.66
C THR A 196 2.82 -8.46 11.43
N ALA A 197 2.03 -7.87 12.33
CA ALA A 197 2.45 -6.76 13.15
C ALA A 197 3.59 -7.18 14.09
N ARG A 198 4.60 -6.33 14.20
CA ARG A 198 5.64 -6.46 15.21
C ARG A 198 5.46 -5.39 16.27
N VAL A 199 5.76 -5.76 17.51
CA VAL A 199 5.80 -4.84 18.64
C VAL A 199 7.24 -4.82 19.11
N GLY A 200 7.87 -3.64 19.05
CA GLY A 200 9.23 -3.43 19.55
C GLY A 200 9.23 -2.64 20.87
N GLY A 201 10.32 -2.69 21.58
CA GLY A 201 10.57 -1.88 22.78
C GLY A 201 9.98 -2.45 24.06
N THR A 202 8.70 -2.44 24.30
CA THR A 202 8.05 -2.94 25.54
C THR A 202 6.85 -3.82 25.27
N PRO A 203 6.64 -4.92 26.07
CA PRO A 203 5.59 -5.92 25.82
C PRO A 203 4.15 -5.43 25.99
N ASP A 204 3.91 -4.29 26.66
CA ASP A 204 2.58 -3.85 27.08
C ASP A 204 1.89 -2.87 26.11
N ILE A 205 2.46 -2.60 24.96
CA ILE A 205 1.93 -1.64 23.98
C ILE A 205 0.58 -2.09 23.38
N GLY A 206 0.30 -3.38 23.37
CA GLY A 206 -0.96 -3.91 22.87
C GLY A 206 -2.21 -3.37 23.57
N GLN A 207 -2.10 -2.90 24.81
CA GLN A 207 -3.20 -2.27 25.55
C GLN A 207 -3.53 -0.86 25.02
N TRP A 208 -2.54 -0.16 24.45
CA TRP A 208 -2.68 1.22 23.95
C TRP A 208 -3.36 1.29 22.59
N LEU A 209 -3.16 0.29 21.73
CA LEU A 209 -3.84 0.18 20.42
C LEU A 209 -5.38 0.17 20.53
N GLN A 210 -5.91 -0.32 21.66
CA GLN A 210 -7.35 -0.37 21.91
C GLN A 210 -7.94 1.00 22.28
N ALA A 211 -7.11 1.96 22.68
CA ALA A 211 -7.54 3.28 23.14
C ALA A 211 -7.58 4.35 22.03
N MET A 212 -7.10 4.04 20.81
CA MET A 212 -7.14 5.02 19.72
C MET A 212 -8.55 5.09 19.11
N PRO A 213 -9.09 6.31 18.93
CA PRO A 213 -10.31 6.50 18.16
C PRO A 213 -10.01 6.23 16.68
N LEU A 214 -10.23 4.99 16.24
CA LEU A 214 -10.14 4.58 14.86
C LEU A 214 -11.52 4.66 14.21
N GLU A 215 -11.56 5.05 12.94
CA GLU A 215 -12.78 4.97 12.14
C GLU A 215 -13.28 3.50 12.08
N GLU A 216 -14.58 3.32 11.86
CA GLU A 216 -15.15 1.99 11.62
C GLU A 216 -14.43 1.31 10.44
N PRO A 217 -14.04 0.04 10.59
CA PRO A 217 -13.29 -0.64 9.54
C PRO A 217 -14.19 -0.89 8.32
N VAL A 218 -13.59 -0.78 7.13
CA VAL A 218 -14.25 -1.20 5.88
C VAL A 218 -13.71 -2.55 5.42
N ALA A 219 -14.55 -3.32 4.70
CA ALA A 219 -14.12 -4.57 4.08
C ALA A 219 -13.03 -4.34 3.01
N PRO A 220 -12.11 -5.31 2.79
CA PRO A 220 -11.01 -5.18 1.82
C PRO A 220 -11.46 -4.94 0.37
N GLU A 221 -12.67 -5.32 0.02
CA GLU A 221 -13.29 -5.10 -1.28
C GLU A 221 -13.53 -3.60 -1.57
N VAL A 222 -13.72 -2.78 -0.52
CA VAL A 222 -13.93 -1.34 -0.69
C VAL A 222 -12.70 -0.68 -1.32
N PRO A 223 -11.49 -0.74 -0.74
CA PRO A 223 -10.31 -0.21 -1.40
C PRO A 223 -10.01 -0.89 -2.75
N GLY A 224 -10.30 -2.19 -2.93
CA GLY A 224 -10.15 -2.87 -4.22
C GLY A 224 -10.97 -2.21 -5.33
N ARG A 225 -12.26 -1.96 -5.10
CA ARG A 225 -13.13 -1.23 -6.04
C ARG A 225 -12.67 0.20 -6.27
N LEU A 226 -12.32 0.92 -5.20
CA LEU A 226 -11.86 2.31 -5.30
C LEU A 226 -10.58 2.46 -6.14
N VAL A 227 -9.67 1.49 -6.08
CA VAL A 227 -8.46 1.45 -6.93
C VAL A 227 -8.85 1.30 -8.39
N CYS A 228 -9.70 0.35 -8.73
CA CYS A 228 -10.17 0.15 -10.11
C CYS A 228 -10.91 1.39 -10.63
N ASP A 229 -11.82 1.96 -9.84
CA ASP A 229 -12.52 3.20 -10.18
C ASP A 229 -11.56 4.37 -10.41
N ALA A 230 -10.49 4.48 -9.61
CA ALA A 230 -9.50 5.52 -9.75
C ALA A 230 -8.69 5.40 -11.05
N ILE A 231 -8.36 4.18 -11.45
CA ILE A 231 -7.69 3.89 -12.73
C ILE A 231 -8.59 4.28 -13.90
N GLU A 232 -9.86 3.90 -13.87
CA GLU A 232 -10.81 4.18 -14.95
C GLU A 232 -11.14 5.66 -15.08
N HIS A 233 -11.19 6.41 -13.95
CA HIS A 233 -11.58 7.82 -13.91
C HIS A 233 -10.41 8.80 -13.69
N ASP A 234 -9.16 8.35 -13.89
CA ASP A 234 -7.93 9.18 -13.77
C ASP A 234 -7.82 9.92 -12.43
N ARG A 235 -8.04 9.24 -11.32
CA ARG A 235 -7.94 9.84 -9.98
C ARG A 235 -6.57 9.59 -9.36
N PHE A 236 -5.97 10.65 -8.81
CA PHE A 236 -4.70 10.56 -8.09
C PHE A 236 -4.88 10.02 -6.66
N LEU A 237 -5.68 10.70 -5.83
CA LEU A 237 -5.84 10.37 -4.42
C LEU A 237 -7.07 9.49 -4.19
N ILE A 238 -6.84 8.33 -3.57
CA ILE A 238 -7.86 7.34 -3.23
C ILE A 238 -7.94 7.24 -1.71
N LEU A 239 -9.10 7.57 -1.15
CA LEU A 239 -9.39 7.52 0.28
C LEU A 239 -10.52 6.53 0.56
N THR A 240 -10.34 5.64 1.54
CA THR A 240 -11.41 4.73 2.00
C THR A 240 -12.40 5.40 2.95
N HIS A 241 -11.97 6.47 3.64
CA HIS A 241 -12.75 7.23 4.63
C HIS A 241 -12.66 8.74 4.34
N PRO A 242 -13.15 9.22 3.16
CA PRO A 242 -12.94 10.59 2.73
C PRO A 242 -13.51 11.63 3.71
N ASP A 243 -14.67 11.35 4.32
CA ASP A 243 -15.35 12.29 5.21
C ASP A 243 -14.59 12.52 6.54
N ALA A 244 -13.88 11.50 7.03
CA ALA A 244 -13.04 11.61 8.21
C ALA A 244 -11.65 12.20 7.89
N VAL A 245 -11.11 11.89 6.71
CA VAL A 245 -9.71 12.21 6.36
C VAL A 245 -9.57 13.61 5.78
N ARG A 246 -10.46 14.05 4.89
CA ARG A 246 -10.37 15.37 4.23
C ARG A 246 -10.32 16.55 5.19
N PRO A 247 -11.16 16.62 6.26
CA PRO A 247 -11.09 17.70 7.23
C PRO A 247 -9.73 17.78 7.94
N ARG A 248 -9.12 16.63 8.24
CA ARG A 248 -7.81 16.58 8.92
C ARG A 248 -6.66 17.03 8.02
N ILE A 249 -6.72 16.68 6.72
CA ILE A 249 -5.76 17.21 5.74
C ILE A 249 -5.88 18.73 5.65
N ALA A 250 -7.09 19.25 5.59
CA ALA A 250 -7.35 20.68 5.50
C ALA A 250 -6.88 21.43 6.78
N GLU A 251 -7.19 20.91 7.96
CA GLU A 251 -6.73 21.44 9.25
C GLU A 251 -5.20 21.52 9.28
N ARG A 252 -4.51 20.40 8.96
CA ARG A 252 -3.05 20.34 8.92
C ARG A 252 -2.44 21.29 7.89
N GLY A 253 -3.08 21.45 6.74
CA GLY A 253 -2.61 22.37 5.71
C GLY A 253 -2.79 23.83 6.04
N ASN A 254 -3.85 24.18 6.78
CA ASN A 254 -4.16 25.55 7.17
C ASN A 254 -3.36 26.02 8.39
N ASP A 255 -3.24 25.21 9.42
CA ASP A 255 -2.50 25.49 10.65
C ASP A 255 -1.87 24.23 11.23
N PRO A 256 -0.61 23.91 10.84
CA PRO A 256 0.10 22.75 11.35
C PRO A 256 0.29 22.74 12.87
N ASP A 257 0.47 23.93 13.49
CA ASP A 257 0.66 24.04 14.93
C ASP A 257 -0.64 23.74 15.71
N ALA A 258 -1.77 24.26 15.23
CA ALA A 258 -3.08 23.93 15.79
C ALA A 258 -3.38 22.43 15.61
N PHE A 259 -3.09 21.87 14.43
CA PHE A 259 -3.27 20.45 14.17
C PHE A 259 -2.50 19.58 15.18
N VAL A 260 -1.21 19.85 15.41
CA VAL A 260 -0.40 19.11 16.37
C VAL A 260 -0.94 19.21 17.78
N ARG A 261 -1.35 20.42 18.23
CA ARG A 261 -1.99 20.60 19.55
C ARG A 261 -3.27 19.76 19.70
N HIS A 262 -4.16 19.80 18.72
CA HIS A 262 -5.40 19.03 18.73
C HIS A 262 -5.15 17.51 18.71
N GLN A 263 -4.09 17.06 18.00
CA GLN A 263 -3.73 15.64 18.05
C GLN A 263 -3.22 15.21 19.42
N ILE A 264 -2.39 16.04 20.09
CA ILE A 264 -1.91 15.76 21.45
C ILE A 264 -3.09 15.65 22.44
N GLU A 265 -4.10 16.53 22.34
CA GLU A 265 -5.29 16.51 23.21
C GLU A 265 -6.16 15.25 23.02
N ARG A 266 -6.14 14.67 21.82
CA ARG A 266 -6.95 13.49 21.46
C ARG A 266 -6.28 12.17 21.76
N LEU A 267 -4.95 12.14 21.79
CA LEU A 267 -4.18 10.92 21.96
C LEU A 267 -3.93 10.63 23.45
N PRO A 268 -3.89 9.34 23.84
CA PRO A 268 -3.42 8.98 25.16
C PRO A 268 -1.99 9.44 25.38
N THR A 269 -1.70 9.89 26.59
CA THR A 269 -0.33 10.24 26.96
C THR A 269 0.59 9.03 26.81
N PRO A 270 1.75 9.18 26.14
CA PRO A 270 2.73 8.12 26.10
C PRO A 270 3.11 7.65 27.52
N PRO A 271 3.31 6.35 27.76
CA PRO A 271 3.73 5.87 29.06
C PRO A 271 5.11 6.46 29.41
N ASN A 272 5.31 6.77 30.68
CA ASN A 272 6.67 7.02 31.19
C ASN A 272 7.42 5.68 31.14
N LEU A 273 8.29 5.54 30.16
CA LEU A 273 9.20 4.39 30.08
C LEU A 273 10.41 4.66 30.99
N PRO A 274 10.90 3.66 31.72
CA PRO A 274 12.02 3.82 32.63
C PRO A 274 13.35 4.13 31.93
#